data_0d16ff3b9d34529bed6c3cca17e67814
#
_entry.id   0d16ff3b9d34529bed6c3cca17e67814
#
_cell.length_a   1.000
_cell.length_b   1.000
_cell.length_c   1.000
_cell.angle_alpha   90.00
_cell.angle_beta   90.00
_cell.angle_gamma   90.00
#
_symmetry.space_group_name_H-M   'P 1'
#
loop_
_entity.id
_entity.type
_entity.pdbx_description
1 polymer ?
#
loop_
_entity_poly.entity_id
_entity_poly.type
_entity_poly.pdbx_seq_one_letter_code
_entity_poly.pdbx_strand_id
1 'polypeptide(L)'
;MDEILNLSINEMPQTEFDCSCGKHHNFSVHDMSIRKGAIEDLPKMAEPFKDGKILVVFDNHTYKVAGKRAVELLKENGFNVKELLFDTGDDILIPDEKTLGRIVQEQDLDTSLMVAVGSGVIIMPKVP
;
A
#
# COMPACT_ATOMS: atom_id res chain seq x y z
N MET A 1 -27.39 2.60 -5.87
CA MET A 1 -26.52 3.71 -5.44
C MET A 1 -26.78 4.17 -4.00
N ASP A 2 -28.03 4.30 -3.61
CA ASP A 2 -28.39 4.76 -2.24
C ASP A 2 -27.93 3.78 -1.14
N GLU A 3 -27.89 2.50 -1.41
CA GLU A 3 -27.40 1.47 -0.48
C GLU A 3 -25.91 1.63 -0.17
N ILE A 4 -25.09 2.03 -1.17
CA ILE A 4 -23.64 2.23 -0.99
C ILE A 4 -23.34 3.47 -0.17
N LEU A 5 -24.15 4.53 -0.31
CA LEU A 5 -23.99 5.76 0.46
C LEU A 5 -24.25 5.57 1.96
N ASN A 6 -24.95 4.50 2.32
CA ASN A 6 -25.26 4.14 3.70
C ASN A 6 -24.25 3.15 4.32
N LEU A 7 -23.30 2.63 3.53
CA LEU A 7 -22.27 1.74 4.06
C LEU A 7 -21.25 2.51 4.89
N SER A 8 -20.83 1.91 5.98
CA SER A 8 -19.62 2.37 6.67
C SER A 8 -18.37 2.09 5.83
N ILE A 9 -17.29 2.80 6.10
CA ILE A 9 -16.01 2.59 5.39
C ILE A 9 -15.55 1.13 5.49
N ASN A 10 -15.78 0.48 6.62
CA ASN A 10 -15.38 -0.91 6.84
C ASN A 10 -16.20 -1.92 6.03
N GLU A 11 -17.37 -1.54 5.54
CA GLU A 11 -18.27 -2.37 4.72
C GLU A 11 -18.04 -2.16 3.22
N MET A 12 -17.25 -1.15 2.84
CA MET A 12 -16.96 -0.84 1.43
C MET A 12 -16.06 -1.85 0.69
N PRO A 13 -15.10 -2.55 1.33
CA PRO A 13 -14.24 -3.48 0.61
C PRO A 13 -15.06 -4.53 -0.17
N GLN A 14 -14.63 -4.78 -1.42
CA GLN A 14 -15.25 -5.75 -2.33
C GLN A 14 -16.71 -5.47 -2.71
N THR A 15 -17.19 -4.25 -2.55
CA THR A 15 -18.51 -3.87 -3.03
C THR A 15 -18.52 -3.58 -4.52
N GLU A 16 -19.66 -3.87 -5.17
CA GLU A 16 -19.90 -3.54 -6.57
C GLU A 16 -21.32 -3.02 -6.76
N PHE A 17 -21.53 -2.16 -7.73
CA PHE A 17 -22.85 -1.60 -8.01
C PHE A 17 -22.96 -1.02 -9.41
N ASP A 18 -24.19 -0.99 -9.94
CA ASP A 18 -24.55 -0.27 -11.14
C ASP A 18 -24.86 1.19 -10.79
N CYS A 19 -24.15 2.09 -11.43
CA CYS A 19 -24.25 3.52 -11.15
C CYS A 19 -25.23 4.22 -12.12
N SER A 20 -25.88 5.27 -11.64
CA SER A 20 -26.68 6.16 -12.48
C SER A 20 -25.90 6.85 -13.61
N CYS A 21 -24.55 6.83 -13.56
CA CYS A 21 -23.69 7.28 -14.67
C CYS A 21 -23.67 6.30 -15.87
N GLY A 22 -24.35 5.16 -15.78
CA GLY A 22 -24.38 4.13 -16.81
C GLY A 22 -23.22 3.14 -16.81
N LYS A 23 -22.36 3.17 -15.78
CA LYS A 23 -21.22 2.26 -15.62
C LYS A 23 -21.39 1.38 -14.39
N HIS A 24 -20.86 0.17 -14.49
CA HIS A 24 -20.65 -0.70 -13.35
C HIS A 24 -19.37 -0.29 -12.62
N HIS A 25 -19.48 -0.05 -11.32
CA HIS A 25 -18.35 0.25 -10.45
C HIS A 25 -18.10 -0.87 -9.47
N ASN A 26 -16.83 -1.18 -9.24
CA ASN A 26 -16.40 -2.12 -8.22
C ASN A 26 -15.33 -1.49 -7.34
N PHE A 27 -15.30 -1.89 -6.09
CA PHE A 27 -14.28 -1.52 -5.13
C PHE A 27 -13.50 -2.78 -4.75
N SER A 28 -12.44 -3.04 -5.51
CA SER A 28 -11.65 -4.29 -5.44
C SER A 28 -10.65 -4.35 -4.27
N VAL A 29 -10.73 -3.43 -3.32
CA VAL A 29 -9.92 -3.46 -2.10
C VAL A 29 -10.39 -4.59 -1.20
N HIS A 30 -9.47 -5.45 -0.75
CA HIS A 30 -9.81 -6.61 0.07
C HIS A 30 -10.08 -6.25 1.53
N ASP A 31 -9.35 -5.29 2.06
CA ASP A 31 -9.45 -4.88 3.46
C ASP A 31 -9.08 -3.40 3.62
N MET A 32 -9.61 -2.75 4.62
CA MET A 32 -9.38 -1.33 4.89
C MET A 32 -9.43 -1.08 6.39
N SER A 33 -8.47 -0.32 6.91
CA SER A 33 -8.46 0.14 8.28
C SER A 33 -8.20 1.65 8.33
N ILE A 34 -9.19 2.40 8.82
CA ILE A 34 -9.09 3.85 8.97
C ILE A 34 -9.43 4.18 10.42
N ARG A 35 -8.41 4.37 11.24
CA ARG A 35 -8.52 4.72 12.65
C ARG A 35 -7.19 5.25 13.18
N LYS A 36 -7.20 5.85 14.35
CA LYS A 36 -5.95 6.15 15.06
C LYS A 36 -5.23 4.83 15.40
N GLY A 37 -3.96 4.73 15.02
CA GLY A 37 -3.17 3.51 15.22
C GLY A 37 -3.44 2.40 14.20
N ALA A 38 -4.07 2.70 13.06
CA ALA A 38 -4.37 1.71 12.00
C ALA A 38 -3.14 0.96 11.48
N ILE A 39 -1.95 1.53 11.60
CA ILE A 39 -0.69 0.88 11.19
C ILE A 39 -0.45 -0.46 11.93
N GLU A 40 -0.95 -0.60 13.15
CA GLU A 40 -0.83 -1.82 13.94
C GLU A 40 -1.61 -3.01 13.33
N ASP A 41 -2.54 -2.75 12.40
CA ASP A 41 -3.27 -3.79 11.67
C ASP A 41 -2.47 -4.36 10.48
N LEU A 42 -1.34 -3.75 10.13
CA LEU A 42 -0.54 -4.15 8.96
C LEU A 42 -0.14 -5.63 8.96
N PRO A 43 0.37 -6.22 10.04
CA PRO A 43 0.72 -7.64 10.04
C PRO A 43 -0.47 -8.56 9.78
N LYS A 44 -1.64 -8.24 10.31
CA LYS A 44 -2.88 -8.98 10.06
C LYS A 44 -3.30 -8.91 8.59
N MET A 45 -3.24 -7.73 8.01
CA MET A 45 -3.59 -7.51 6.60
C MET A 45 -2.59 -8.18 5.65
N ALA A 46 -1.33 -8.27 6.03
CA ALA A 46 -0.26 -8.91 5.26
C ALA A 46 -0.20 -10.44 5.42
N GLU A 47 -0.90 -11.02 6.38
CA GLU A 47 -0.82 -12.46 6.72
C GLU A 47 -1.01 -13.39 5.52
N PRO A 48 -1.96 -13.16 4.56
CA PRO A 48 -2.10 -14.02 3.37
C PRO A 48 -0.85 -14.09 2.48
N PHE A 49 0.10 -13.17 2.63
CA PHE A 49 1.30 -13.04 1.81
C PHE A 49 2.59 -13.43 2.53
N LYS A 50 2.47 -14.06 3.69
CA LYS A 50 3.60 -14.34 4.60
C LYS A 50 4.62 -15.34 4.05
N ASP A 51 4.21 -16.20 3.14
CA ASP A 51 5.08 -17.23 2.56
C ASP A 51 6.15 -16.64 1.62
N GLY A 52 5.96 -15.44 1.13
CA GLY A 52 6.90 -14.74 0.28
C GLY A 52 7.58 -13.56 0.96
N LYS A 53 8.35 -12.82 0.17
CA LYS A 53 9.02 -11.60 0.61
C LYS A 53 8.11 -10.40 0.50
N ILE A 54 8.13 -9.53 1.48
CA ILE A 54 7.42 -8.26 1.49
C ILE A 54 8.39 -7.15 1.10
N LEU A 55 8.12 -6.48 -0.02
CA LEU A 55 8.85 -5.27 -0.42
C LEU A 55 8.17 -4.04 0.17
N VAL A 56 8.82 -3.35 1.09
CA VAL A 56 8.31 -2.11 1.68
C VAL A 56 9.00 -0.91 1.01
N VAL A 57 8.20 -0.04 0.41
CA VAL A 57 8.67 1.12 -0.36
C VAL A 57 8.29 2.41 0.37
N PHE A 58 9.26 3.28 0.56
CA PHE A 58 9.08 4.58 1.21
C PHE A 58 10.15 5.58 0.73
N ASP A 59 9.93 6.86 0.97
CA ASP A 59 10.97 7.87 0.89
C ASP A 59 11.53 8.21 2.29
N ASN A 60 12.55 9.07 2.33
CA ASN A 60 13.18 9.48 3.59
C ASN A 60 12.24 10.23 4.53
N HIS A 61 11.21 10.91 4.00
CA HIS A 61 10.21 11.61 4.82
C HIS A 61 9.19 10.62 5.39
N THR A 62 8.62 9.77 4.56
CA THR A 62 7.61 8.77 4.98
C THR A 62 8.20 7.66 5.84
N TYR A 63 9.48 7.36 5.67
CA TYR A 63 10.20 6.44 6.56
C TYR A 63 10.16 6.91 8.01
N LYS A 64 10.44 8.20 8.26
CA LYS A 64 10.42 8.77 9.61
C LYS A 64 9.03 8.77 10.24
N VAL A 65 8.00 8.99 9.44
CA VAL A 65 6.61 9.10 9.91
C VAL A 65 5.98 7.74 10.20
N ALA A 66 6.16 6.78 9.30
CA ALA A 66 5.47 5.49 9.37
C ALA A 66 6.31 4.30 8.84
N GLY A 67 7.23 4.52 7.90
CA GLY A 67 7.97 3.44 7.23
C GLY A 67 8.77 2.58 8.21
N LYS A 68 9.47 3.19 9.14
CA LYS A 68 10.22 2.49 10.18
C LYS A 68 9.30 1.59 11.01
N ARG A 69 8.16 2.12 11.46
CA ARG A 69 7.20 1.35 12.26
C ARG A 69 6.58 0.21 11.45
N ALA A 70 6.26 0.43 10.18
CA ALA A 70 5.74 -0.61 9.30
C ALA A 70 6.72 -1.79 9.16
N VAL A 71 8.01 -1.49 8.93
CA VAL A 71 9.06 -2.51 8.84
C VAL A 71 9.23 -3.27 10.16
N GLU A 72 9.27 -2.56 11.28
CA GLU A 72 9.39 -3.18 12.62
C GLU A 72 8.23 -4.14 12.88
N LEU A 73 6.98 -3.70 12.65
CA LEU A 73 5.79 -4.54 12.83
C LEU A 73 5.82 -5.81 12.00
N LEU A 74 6.22 -5.72 10.75
CA LEU A 74 6.33 -6.88 9.88
C LEU A 74 7.42 -7.83 10.35
N LYS A 75 8.60 -7.34 10.67
CA LYS A 75 9.73 -8.16 11.18
C LYS A 75 9.41 -8.82 12.52
N GLU A 76 8.81 -8.09 13.45
CA GLU A 76 8.38 -8.63 14.75
C GLU A 76 7.35 -9.76 14.62
N ASN A 77 6.54 -9.75 13.57
CA ASN A 77 5.55 -10.78 13.27
C ASN A 77 6.06 -11.89 12.32
N GLY A 78 7.36 -11.95 12.09
CA GLY A 78 8.01 -13.05 11.37
C GLY A 78 7.95 -12.96 9.85
N PHE A 79 7.68 -11.78 9.28
CA PHE A 79 7.71 -11.57 7.83
C PHE A 79 9.14 -11.38 7.31
N ASN A 80 9.40 -11.88 6.12
CA ASN A 80 10.64 -11.60 5.38
C ASN A 80 10.49 -10.26 4.65
N VAL A 81 11.20 -9.24 5.11
CA VAL A 81 11.04 -7.86 4.64
C VAL A 81 12.27 -7.39 3.87
N LYS A 82 12.03 -6.84 2.69
CA LYS A 82 13.00 -6.07 1.91
C LYS A 82 12.57 -4.61 1.89
N GLU A 83 13.51 -3.71 2.13
CA GLU A 83 13.26 -2.26 2.21
C GLU A 83 13.76 -1.58 0.95
N LEU A 84 12.96 -0.70 0.38
CA LEU A 84 13.35 0.20 -0.70
C LEU A 84 13.14 1.64 -0.27
N LEU A 85 14.23 2.34 -0.02
CA LEU A 85 14.25 3.74 0.35
C LEU A 85 14.60 4.62 -0.87
N PHE A 86 13.74 5.58 -1.15
CA PHE A 86 14.04 6.70 -2.04
C PHE A 86 14.50 7.88 -1.21
N ASP A 87 15.80 8.18 -1.24
CA ASP A 87 16.35 9.36 -0.57
C ASP A 87 16.34 10.55 -1.53
N THR A 88 15.45 11.47 -1.27
CA THR A 88 15.27 12.70 -2.07
C THR A 88 15.82 13.95 -1.38
N GLY A 89 16.47 13.79 -0.22
CA GLY A 89 16.91 14.93 0.61
C GLY A 89 15.70 15.75 1.06
N ASP A 90 15.71 17.05 0.76
CA ASP A 90 14.59 17.97 1.07
C ASP A 90 13.54 18.03 -0.05
N ASP A 91 13.81 17.40 -1.19
CA ASP A 91 12.91 17.37 -2.33
C ASP A 91 11.78 16.35 -2.17
N ILE A 92 10.81 16.43 -3.06
CA ILE A 92 9.69 15.48 -3.14
C ILE A 92 10.01 14.40 -4.17
N LEU A 93 9.70 13.14 -3.83
CA LEU A 93 9.81 12.04 -4.78
C LEU A 93 8.93 12.29 -6.00
N ILE A 94 9.52 12.17 -7.19
CA ILE A 94 8.79 12.29 -8.46
C ILE A 94 8.39 10.90 -8.94
N PRO A 95 7.11 10.63 -9.20
CA PRO A 95 6.64 9.33 -9.70
C PRO A 95 6.90 9.21 -11.21
N ASP A 96 8.17 9.14 -11.59
CA ASP A 96 8.64 9.03 -12.96
C ASP A 96 9.06 7.59 -13.32
N GLU A 97 9.53 7.41 -14.54
CA GLU A 97 9.99 6.12 -15.05
C GLU A 97 11.19 5.56 -14.27
N LYS A 98 12.06 6.42 -13.74
CA LYS A 98 13.19 6.01 -12.91
C LYS A 98 12.72 5.40 -11.59
N THR A 99 11.75 6.03 -10.96
CA THR A 99 11.15 5.55 -9.72
C THR A 99 10.48 4.20 -9.95
N LEU A 100 9.69 4.07 -11.02
CA LEU A 100 9.05 2.81 -11.39
C LEU A 100 10.09 1.72 -11.71
N GLY A 101 11.11 2.06 -12.51
CA GLY A 101 12.18 1.14 -12.88
C GLY A 101 12.95 0.63 -11.66
N ARG A 102 13.21 1.48 -10.68
CA ARG A 102 13.85 1.09 -9.41
C ARG A 102 12.98 0.11 -8.62
N ILE A 103 11.67 0.35 -8.52
CA ILE A 103 10.75 -0.56 -7.85
C ILE A 103 10.76 -1.93 -8.53
N VAL A 104 10.69 -1.97 -9.85
CA VAL A 104 10.71 -3.23 -10.63
C VAL A 104 12.03 -3.98 -10.43
N GLN A 105 13.17 -3.29 -10.42
CA GLN A 105 14.48 -3.90 -10.19
C GLN A 105 14.64 -4.52 -8.80
N GLU A 106 13.99 -3.94 -7.80
CA GLU A 106 14.08 -4.42 -6.42
C GLU A 106 13.09 -5.54 -6.09
N GLN A 107 12.16 -5.84 -7.01
CA GLN A 107 11.29 -7.01 -6.87
C GLN A 107 12.08 -8.29 -7.14
N ASP A 108 12.00 -9.23 -6.21
CA ASP A 108 12.53 -10.57 -6.38
C ASP A 108 11.41 -11.52 -6.85
N LEU A 109 11.77 -12.69 -7.37
CA LEU A 109 10.79 -13.69 -7.84
C LEU A 109 9.87 -14.21 -6.73
N ASP A 110 10.32 -14.13 -5.49
CA ASP A 110 9.58 -14.53 -4.29
C ASP A 110 8.86 -13.35 -3.59
N THR A 111 8.85 -12.17 -4.22
CA THR A 111 8.07 -11.03 -3.69
C THR A 111 6.58 -11.31 -3.83
N SER A 112 5.89 -11.42 -2.70
CA SER A 112 4.45 -11.75 -2.62
C SER A 112 3.57 -10.53 -2.37
N LEU A 113 4.12 -9.48 -1.77
CA LEU A 113 3.40 -8.25 -1.44
C LEU A 113 4.32 -7.04 -1.54
N MET A 114 3.79 -5.95 -2.04
CA MET A 114 4.41 -4.62 -1.96
C MET A 114 3.61 -3.75 -1.00
N VAL A 115 4.29 -3.16 -0.03
CA VAL A 115 3.72 -2.20 0.91
C VAL A 115 4.28 -0.83 0.61
N ALA A 116 3.45 0.06 0.08
CA ALA A 116 3.81 1.44 -0.17
C ALA A 116 3.45 2.32 1.04
N VAL A 117 4.47 2.98 1.62
CA VAL A 117 4.29 3.86 2.76
C VAL A 117 4.44 5.30 2.31
N GLY A 118 3.33 5.99 2.15
CA GLY A 118 3.33 7.37 1.70
C GLY A 118 1.98 7.85 1.18
N SER A 119 2.03 8.97 0.49
CA SER A 119 0.89 9.55 -0.21
C SER A 119 0.79 9.02 -1.64
N GLY A 120 -0.13 9.55 -2.44
CA GLY A 120 -0.37 9.16 -3.82
C GLY A 120 0.86 9.11 -4.73
N VAL A 121 1.94 9.82 -4.40
CA VAL A 121 3.19 9.81 -5.17
C VAL A 121 3.88 8.45 -5.16
N ILE A 122 3.89 7.77 -4.01
CA ILE A 122 4.50 6.43 -3.88
C ILE A 122 3.52 5.35 -4.37
N ILE A 123 2.23 5.56 -4.16
CA ILE A 123 1.18 4.58 -4.47
C ILE A 123 0.84 4.53 -5.96
N MET A 124 1.01 5.64 -6.68
CA MET A 124 0.69 5.75 -8.10
C MET A 124 1.90 6.19 -8.93
N PRO A 125 2.94 5.37 -9.11
CA PRO A 125 3.82 5.58 -10.24
C PRO A 125 2.97 5.47 -11.51
N LYS A 126 2.82 6.58 -12.24
CA LYS A 126 2.08 6.57 -13.50
C LYS A 126 2.76 5.58 -14.44
N VAL A 127 2.12 4.47 -14.67
CA VAL A 127 2.40 3.65 -15.84
C VAL A 127 1.90 4.44 -17.05
N PRO A 128 2.74 4.72 -18.02
CA PRO A 128 2.29 5.41 -19.23
C PRO A 128 1.25 4.60 -19.98
#